data_3303c31aa88f8ca72b632b2e315dd943
#
_entry.id   3303c31aa88f8ca72b632b2e315dd943
#
_cell.length_a   1.000
_cell.length_b   1.000
_cell.length_c   1.000
_cell.angle_alpha   90.00
_cell.angle_beta   90.00
_cell.angle_gamma   90.00
#
_symmetry.space_group_name_H-M   'P 1'
#
loop_
_entity.id
_entity.type
_entity.pdbx_description
1 polymer ?
#
loop_
_entity_poly.entity_id
_entity_poly.type
_entity_poly.pdbx_seq_one_letter_code
_entity_poly.pdbx_strand_id
1 'polypeptide(L)'
;MPDKTIPDKAKVGVGLFLFSEAWFFLILVITYAFFHSRPADGPSAANSLNVMRTLIFSICLFLSSGTIHLAARSFRMGDRSGVSRWLALTLALGAIFLLGQTREYLGLFAHSVTISTNLFGSTFFTLTGFHGLHVLIGLVALGALLGIVMSGRFSAIKPSGFESVAMYWHFVDAVWVVIFTVVYLWPLLA
;
A
#
# COMPACT_ATOMS: atom_id res chain seq x y z
N MET A 1 30.74 -12.60 26.47
CA MET A 1 30.42 -12.93 25.06
C MET A 1 29.07 -12.28 24.76
N PRO A 2 28.95 -11.37 23.80
CA PRO A 2 27.65 -10.82 23.45
C PRO A 2 26.81 -11.95 22.85
N ASP A 3 25.68 -12.18 23.48
CA ASP A 3 24.63 -13.11 23.04
C ASP A 3 24.26 -12.70 21.60
N LYS A 4 24.52 -13.58 20.63
CA LYS A 4 24.04 -13.41 19.25
C LYS A 4 22.53 -13.56 19.32
N THR A 5 21.82 -12.42 19.45
CA THR A 5 20.36 -12.39 19.44
C THR A 5 19.89 -13.10 18.21
N ILE A 6 19.33 -14.29 18.38
CA ILE A 6 18.67 -15.06 17.32
C ILE A 6 17.58 -14.14 16.77
N PRO A 7 17.59 -13.84 15.47
CA PRO A 7 16.58 -12.96 14.89
C PRO A 7 15.19 -13.53 15.17
N ASP A 8 14.26 -12.65 15.59
CA ASP A 8 12.88 -13.03 15.90
C ASP A 8 12.28 -13.73 14.66
N LYS A 9 11.93 -15.01 14.83
CA LYS A 9 11.41 -15.89 13.76
C LYS A 9 10.23 -15.24 13.02
N ALA A 10 9.40 -14.47 13.73
CA ALA A 10 8.26 -13.78 13.13
C ALA A 10 8.73 -12.69 12.16
N LYS A 11 9.74 -11.88 12.52
CA LYS A 11 10.31 -10.85 11.64
C LYS A 11 10.98 -11.44 10.41
N VAL A 12 11.71 -12.53 10.59
CA VAL A 12 12.35 -13.25 9.46
C VAL A 12 11.28 -13.79 8.52
N GLY A 13 10.23 -14.42 9.04
CA GLY A 13 9.13 -14.92 8.23
C GLY A 13 8.42 -13.84 7.44
N VAL A 14 8.11 -12.71 8.08
CA VAL A 14 7.50 -11.55 7.38
C VAL A 14 8.46 -10.96 6.36
N GLY A 15 9.76 -10.85 6.66
CA GLY A 15 10.76 -10.36 5.71
C GLY A 15 10.85 -11.22 4.45
N LEU A 16 10.85 -12.56 4.58
CA LEU A 16 10.84 -13.50 3.45
C LEU A 16 9.53 -13.39 2.64
N PHE A 17 8.40 -13.26 3.32
CA PHE A 17 7.11 -13.01 2.67
C PHE A 17 7.14 -11.70 1.86
N LEU A 18 7.57 -10.58 2.46
CA LEU A 18 7.66 -9.30 1.76
C LEU A 18 8.65 -9.34 0.58
N PHE A 19 9.71 -10.11 0.70
CA PHE A 19 10.64 -10.34 -0.40
C PHE A 19 9.97 -11.06 -1.58
N SER A 20 9.16 -12.09 -1.32
CA SER A 20 8.38 -12.75 -2.37
C SER A 20 7.36 -11.82 -3.02
N GLU A 21 6.68 -10.97 -2.23
CA GLU A 21 5.74 -9.98 -2.74
C GLU A 21 6.42 -8.89 -3.58
N ALA A 22 7.65 -8.50 -3.23
CA ALA A 22 8.44 -7.58 -4.03
C ALA A 22 8.72 -8.13 -5.44
N TRP A 23 9.06 -9.41 -5.57
CA TRP A 23 9.20 -10.07 -6.87
C TRP A 23 7.88 -10.15 -7.63
N PHE A 24 6.79 -10.45 -6.94
CA PHE A 24 5.46 -10.45 -7.56
C PHE A 24 5.12 -9.09 -8.17
N PHE A 25 5.26 -8.01 -7.41
CA PHE A 25 5.01 -6.66 -7.93
C PHE A 25 6.00 -6.24 -9.01
N LEU A 26 7.27 -6.63 -8.90
CA LEU A 26 8.27 -6.33 -9.91
C LEU A 26 7.87 -6.91 -11.28
N ILE A 27 7.38 -8.14 -11.32
CA ILE A 27 6.88 -8.78 -12.55
C ILE A 27 5.70 -8.01 -13.11
N LEU A 28 4.74 -7.59 -12.28
CA LEU A 28 3.59 -6.81 -12.71
C LEU A 28 3.99 -5.43 -13.28
N VAL A 29 4.95 -4.76 -12.63
CA VAL A 29 5.48 -3.46 -13.08
C VAL A 29 6.21 -3.62 -14.42
N ILE A 30 7.06 -4.63 -14.58
CA ILE A 30 7.76 -4.92 -15.85
C ILE A 30 6.74 -5.23 -16.95
N THR A 31 5.71 -6.01 -16.64
CA THR A 31 4.63 -6.34 -17.58
C THR A 31 3.90 -5.08 -18.03
N TYR A 32 3.52 -4.20 -17.08
CA TYR A 32 2.90 -2.92 -17.41
C TYR A 32 3.82 -2.06 -18.30
N ALA A 33 5.09 -1.91 -17.94
CA ALA A 33 6.07 -1.11 -18.67
C ALA A 33 6.30 -1.63 -20.10
N PHE A 34 6.39 -2.95 -20.27
CA PHE A 34 6.58 -3.58 -21.55
C PHE A 34 5.41 -3.34 -22.52
N PHE A 35 4.18 -3.44 -22.02
CA PHE A 35 2.99 -3.24 -22.86
C PHE A 35 2.63 -1.76 -23.04
N HIS A 36 3.03 -0.89 -22.10
CA HIS A 36 2.82 0.56 -22.22
C HIS A 36 3.53 1.16 -23.45
N SER A 37 4.70 0.64 -23.82
CA SER A 37 5.49 1.11 -24.97
C SER A 37 4.96 0.62 -26.31
N ARG A 38 3.91 -0.19 -26.36
CA ARG A 38 3.34 -0.71 -27.60
C ARG A 38 2.17 0.14 -28.06
N PRO A 39 2.10 0.46 -29.38
CA PRO A 39 0.92 1.12 -29.93
C PRO A 39 -0.30 0.25 -29.66
N ALA A 40 -1.27 0.79 -28.96
CA ALA A 40 -2.56 0.16 -28.72
C ALA A 40 -3.65 1.10 -29.20
N ASP A 41 -4.61 0.58 -29.99
CA ASP A 41 -5.80 1.33 -30.32
C ASP A 41 -6.66 1.52 -29.08
N GLY A 42 -7.11 2.74 -28.85
CA GLY A 42 -8.05 3.04 -27.76
C GLY A 42 -7.46 3.81 -26.56
N PRO A 43 -8.08 3.69 -25.37
CA PRO A 43 -7.70 4.45 -24.19
C PRO A 43 -6.27 4.17 -23.72
N SER A 44 -5.51 5.22 -23.45
CA SER A 44 -4.16 5.17 -22.91
C SER A 44 -4.09 5.78 -21.50
N ALA A 45 -3.00 5.55 -20.76
CA ALA A 45 -2.78 6.15 -19.44
C ALA A 45 -2.89 7.68 -19.49
N ALA A 46 -2.23 8.32 -20.46
CA ALA A 46 -2.19 9.78 -20.60
C ALA A 46 -3.57 10.41 -20.78
N ASN A 47 -4.49 9.73 -21.47
CA ASN A 47 -5.82 10.26 -21.80
C ASN A 47 -6.89 9.85 -20.79
N SER A 48 -6.62 8.85 -19.94
CA SER A 48 -7.65 8.23 -19.09
C SER A 48 -7.46 8.49 -17.59
N LEU A 49 -6.25 8.81 -17.15
CA LEU A 49 -5.91 8.94 -15.74
C LEU A 49 -5.84 10.41 -15.29
N ASN A 50 -6.36 10.71 -14.11
CA ASN A 50 -6.26 12.03 -13.51
C ASN A 50 -5.13 12.08 -12.48
N VAL A 51 -3.92 12.42 -12.96
CA VAL A 51 -2.68 12.44 -12.15
C VAL A 51 -2.81 13.33 -10.92
N MET A 52 -3.41 14.53 -11.04
CA MET A 52 -3.54 15.45 -9.92
C MET A 52 -4.43 14.87 -8.81
N ARG A 53 -5.53 14.23 -9.17
CA ARG A 53 -6.42 13.58 -8.20
C ARG A 53 -5.72 12.43 -7.48
N THR A 54 -5.05 11.56 -8.22
CA THR A 54 -4.32 10.42 -7.67
C THR A 54 -3.17 10.88 -6.78
N LEU A 55 -2.48 11.98 -7.13
CA LEU A 55 -1.43 12.58 -6.31
C LEU A 55 -1.96 13.01 -4.94
N ILE A 56 -3.13 13.64 -4.87
CA ILE A 56 -3.76 14.07 -3.60
C ILE A 56 -4.00 12.85 -2.69
N PHE A 57 -4.56 11.77 -3.24
CA PHE A 57 -4.79 10.54 -2.45
C PHE A 57 -3.47 9.83 -2.10
N SER A 58 -2.46 9.89 -2.96
CA SER A 58 -1.13 9.35 -2.68
C SER A 58 -0.44 10.08 -1.52
N ILE A 59 -0.62 11.39 -1.39
CA ILE A 59 -0.13 12.17 -0.25
C ILE A 59 -0.75 11.63 1.06
N CYS A 60 -2.04 11.30 1.08
CA CYS A 60 -2.66 10.69 2.25
C CYS A 60 -1.99 9.35 2.62
N LEU A 61 -1.70 8.50 1.64
CA LEU A 61 -1.00 7.23 1.85
C LEU A 61 0.41 7.46 2.41
N PHE A 62 1.19 8.38 1.84
CA PHE A 62 2.54 8.69 2.32
C PHE A 62 2.54 9.31 3.73
N LEU A 63 1.57 10.17 4.05
CA LEU A 63 1.39 10.68 5.41
C LEU A 63 1.07 9.55 6.39
N SER A 64 0.35 8.51 5.96
CA SER A 64 0.05 7.35 6.79
C SER A 64 1.30 6.57 7.20
N SER A 65 2.35 6.57 6.37
CA SER A 65 3.67 6.02 6.71
C SER A 65 4.32 6.76 7.88
N GLY A 66 4.15 8.08 7.96
CA GLY A 66 4.59 8.88 9.11
C GLY A 66 3.80 8.56 10.38
N THR A 67 2.47 8.41 10.26
CA THR A 67 1.61 8.15 11.42
C THR A 67 1.82 6.75 11.99
N ILE A 68 2.05 5.71 11.19
CA ILE A 68 2.39 4.37 11.70
C ILE A 68 3.75 4.37 12.41
N HIS A 69 4.72 5.16 11.93
CA HIS A 69 6.01 5.34 12.62
C HIS A 69 5.82 5.96 14.01
N LEU A 70 4.95 6.98 14.13
CA LEU A 70 4.61 7.59 15.42
C LEU A 70 3.85 6.61 16.33
N ALA A 71 2.96 5.77 15.78
CA ALA A 71 2.32 4.69 16.51
C ALA A 71 3.35 3.70 17.09
N ALA A 72 4.34 3.29 16.27
CA ALA A 72 5.41 2.40 16.71
C ALA A 72 6.29 3.04 17.80
N ARG A 73 6.54 4.35 17.73
CA ARG A 73 7.23 5.09 18.81
C ARG A 73 6.44 5.10 20.08
N SER A 74 5.13 5.44 20.02
CA SER A 74 4.22 5.41 21.19
C SER A 74 4.13 4.02 21.78
N PHE A 75 4.12 2.96 20.94
CA PHE A 75 4.11 1.57 21.41
C PHE A 75 5.37 1.24 22.24
N ARG A 76 6.55 1.63 21.78
CA ARG A 76 7.81 1.44 22.52
C ARG A 76 7.86 2.20 23.84
N MET A 77 7.16 3.33 23.94
CA MET A 77 7.04 4.12 25.18
C MET A 77 5.94 3.62 26.13
N GLY A 78 5.15 2.61 25.73
CA GLY A 78 4.01 2.13 26.51
C GLY A 78 2.81 3.08 26.51
N ASP A 79 2.80 4.12 25.65
CA ASP A 79 1.70 5.09 25.56
C ASP A 79 0.54 4.51 24.74
N ARG A 80 -0.39 3.84 25.43
CA ARG A 80 -1.59 3.25 24.83
C ARG A 80 -2.44 4.29 24.07
N SER A 81 -2.59 5.49 24.64
CA SER A 81 -3.41 6.55 24.04
C SER A 81 -2.79 7.05 22.75
N GLY A 82 -1.47 7.26 22.73
CA GLY A 82 -0.72 7.61 21.55
C GLY A 82 -0.84 6.55 20.44
N VAL A 83 -0.65 5.27 20.80
CA VAL A 83 -0.82 4.16 19.84
C VAL A 83 -2.21 4.18 19.22
N SER A 84 -3.26 4.28 20.04
CA SER A 84 -4.65 4.29 19.52
C SER A 84 -4.89 5.46 18.57
N ARG A 85 -4.46 6.68 18.91
CA ARG A 85 -4.65 7.87 18.07
C ARG A 85 -3.90 7.75 16.74
N TRP A 86 -2.63 7.33 16.77
CA TRP A 86 -1.81 7.23 15.57
C TRP A 86 -2.26 6.09 14.65
N LEU A 87 -2.66 4.92 15.20
CA LEU A 87 -3.25 3.84 14.40
C LEU A 87 -4.56 4.24 13.75
N ALA A 88 -5.45 4.94 14.50
CA ALA A 88 -6.71 5.42 13.94
C ALA A 88 -6.48 6.41 12.79
N LEU A 89 -5.49 7.31 12.92
CA LEU A 89 -5.13 8.25 11.86
C LEU A 89 -4.53 7.51 10.64
N THR A 90 -3.67 6.51 10.86
CA THR A 90 -3.13 5.67 9.77
C THR A 90 -4.25 4.97 9.00
N LEU A 91 -5.21 4.37 9.72
CA LEU A 91 -6.38 3.73 9.13
C LEU A 91 -7.23 4.71 8.31
N ALA A 92 -7.50 5.90 8.86
CA ALA A 92 -8.28 6.92 8.16
C ALA A 92 -7.59 7.36 6.85
N LEU A 93 -6.29 7.64 6.89
CA LEU A 93 -5.51 8.07 5.72
C LEU A 93 -5.42 6.97 4.66
N GLY A 94 -5.18 5.72 5.06
CA GLY A 94 -5.16 4.57 4.14
C GLY A 94 -6.54 4.28 3.53
N ALA A 95 -7.62 4.42 4.31
CA ALA A 95 -8.99 4.28 3.81
C ALA A 95 -9.33 5.38 2.78
N ILE A 96 -8.93 6.63 3.03
CA ILE A 96 -9.11 7.75 2.08
C ILE A 96 -8.40 7.44 0.75
N PHE A 97 -7.17 6.92 0.81
CA PHE A 97 -6.46 6.48 -0.39
C PHE A 97 -7.23 5.40 -1.15
N LEU A 98 -7.69 4.35 -0.48
CA LEU A 98 -8.42 3.25 -1.11
C LEU A 98 -9.76 3.70 -1.73
N LEU A 99 -10.46 4.63 -1.07
CA LEU A 99 -11.67 5.26 -1.63
C LEU A 99 -11.34 6.10 -2.88
N GLY A 100 -10.20 6.81 -2.87
CA GLY A 100 -9.71 7.55 -4.03
C GLY A 100 -9.45 6.64 -5.23
N GLN A 101 -8.77 5.51 -4.99
CA GLN A 101 -8.50 4.49 -6.02
C GLN A 101 -9.80 3.86 -6.57
N THR A 102 -10.75 3.54 -5.68
CA THR A 102 -12.07 3.05 -6.09
C THR A 102 -12.81 4.05 -6.98
N ARG A 103 -12.74 5.34 -6.62
CA ARG A 103 -13.37 6.41 -7.41
C ARG A 103 -12.72 6.57 -8.80
N GLU A 104 -11.41 6.35 -8.91
CA GLU A 104 -10.73 6.33 -10.20
C GLU A 104 -11.21 5.17 -11.07
N TYR A 105 -11.36 3.97 -10.50
CA TYR A 105 -11.91 2.82 -11.21
C TYR A 105 -13.32 3.07 -11.73
N LEU A 106 -14.20 3.64 -10.89
CA LEU A 106 -15.56 4.00 -11.32
C LEU A 106 -15.54 5.01 -12.47
N GLY A 107 -14.61 5.97 -12.45
CA GLY A 107 -14.41 6.90 -13.55
C GLY A 107 -13.98 6.21 -14.85
N LEU A 108 -13.05 5.28 -14.79
CA LEU A 108 -12.61 4.51 -15.94
C LEU A 108 -13.73 3.63 -16.53
N PHE A 109 -14.51 2.97 -15.67
CA PHE A 109 -15.68 2.17 -16.10
C PHE A 109 -16.75 3.03 -16.78
N ALA A 110 -16.98 4.26 -16.29
CA ALA A 110 -17.91 5.20 -16.93
C ALA A 110 -17.48 5.61 -18.34
N HIS A 111 -16.16 5.54 -18.63
CA HIS A 111 -15.60 5.78 -19.96
C HIS A 111 -15.36 4.49 -20.75
N SER A 112 -16.01 3.39 -20.37
CA SER A 112 -15.91 2.07 -21.01
C SER A 112 -14.47 1.48 -21.01
N VAL A 113 -13.60 1.94 -20.09
CA VAL A 113 -12.29 1.35 -19.88
C VAL A 113 -12.40 0.27 -18.83
N THR A 114 -12.23 -0.98 -19.23
CA THR A 114 -12.32 -2.16 -18.37
C THR A 114 -11.06 -3.03 -18.49
N ILE A 115 -10.95 -4.06 -17.68
CA ILE A 115 -9.84 -5.01 -17.74
C ILE A 115 -9.70 -5.70 -19.11
N SER A 116 -10.81 -5.82 -19.87
CA SER A 116 -10.86 -6.48 -21.17
C SER A 116 -10.82 -5.53 -22.38
N THR A 117 -10.78 -4.21 -22.15
CA THR A 117 -10.86 -3.22 -23.23
C THR A 117 -9.62 -3.25 -24.12
N ASN A 118 -8.44 -3.25 -23.52
CA ASN A 118 -7.14 -3.31 -24.23
C ASN A 118 -6.02 -3.70 -23.25
N LEU A 119 -4.78 -3.78 -23.75
CA LEU A 119 -3.61 -4.13 -22.94
C LEU A 119 -3.35 -3.13 -21.79
N PHE A 120 -3.63 -1.85 -22.00
CA PHE A 120 -3.55 -0.86 -20.93
C PHE A 120 -4.54 -1.19 -19.80
N GLY A 121 -5.81 -1.40 -20.12
CA GLY A 121 -6.82 -1.76 -19.12
C GLY A 121 -6.43 -3.03 -18.36
N SER A 122 -6.04 -4.10 -19.06
CA SER A 122 -5.64 -5.36 -18.43
C SER A 122 -4.46 -5.18 -17.47
N THR A 123 -3.40 -4.53 -17.88
CA THR A 123 -2.18 -4.37 -17.06
C THR A 123 -2.37 -3.37 -15.93
N PHE A 124 -3.09 -2.26 -16.18
CA PHE A 124 -3.41 -1.24 -15.18
C PHE A 124 -4.27 -1.81 -14.04
N PHE A 125 -5.42 -2.41 -14.39
CA PHE A 125 -6.31 -2.95 -13.35
C PHE A 125 -5.69 -4.12 -12.60
N THR A 126 -4.86 -4.94 -13.24
CA THR A 126 -4.15 -6.02 -12.57
C THR A 126 -3.13 -5.46 -11.57
N LEU A 127 -2.24 -4.57 -12.00
CA LEU A 127 -1.18 -4.00 -11.16
C LEU A 127 -1.76 -3.21 -9.98
N THR A 128 -2.65 -2.25 -10.26
CA THR A 128 -3.22 -1.37 -9.22
C THR A 128 -4.28 -2.10 -8.38
N GLY A 129 -4.97 -3.10 -8.91
CA GLY A 129 -5.93 -3.93 -8.19
C GLY A 129 -5.26 -4.82 -7.16
N PHE A 130 -4.18 -5.51 -7.52
CA PHE A 130 -3.40 -6.28 -6.53
C PHE A 130 -2.79 -5.36 -5.47
N HIS A 131 -2.31 -4.18 -5.85
CA HIS A 131 -1.85 -3.20 -4.86
C HIS A 131 -2.99 -2.78 -3.92
N GLY A 132 -4.17 -2.43 -4.43
CA GLY A 132 -5.34 -2.09 -3.63
C GLY A 132 -5.77 -3.22 -2.68
N LEU A 133 -5.65 -4.48 -3.10
CA LEU A 133 -5.88 -5.65 -2.24
C LEU A 133 -4.87 -5.69 -1.08
N HIS A 134 -3.58 -5.42 -1.34
CA HIS A 134 -2.55 -5.37 -0.30
C HIS A 134 -2.78 -4.21 0.68
N VAL A 135 -3.20 -3.03 0.19
CA VAL A 135 -3.62 -1.93 1.07
C VAL A 135 -4.78 -2.36 1.97
N LEU A 136 -5.79 -3.04 1.41
CA LEU A 136 -6.94 -3.53 2.19
C LEU A 136 -6.52 -4.53 3.28
N ILE A 137 -5.64 -5.49 2.94
CA ILE A 137 -5.08 -6.44 3.92
C ILE A 137 -4.34 -5.69 5.04
N GLY A 138 -3.54 -4.68 4.68
CA GLY A 138 -2.86 -3.81 5.64
C GLY A 138 -3.83 -3.06 6.56
N LEU A 139 -4.91 -2.50 6.01
CA LEU A 139 -5.96 -1.85 6.79
C LEU A 139 -6.64 -2.81 7.77
N VAL A 140 -6.91 -4.05 7.36
CA VAL A 140 -7.47 -5.08 8.24
C VAL A 140 -6.50 -5.41 9.37
N ALA A 141 -5.21 -5.58 9.09
CA ALA A 141 -4.20 -5.86 10.10
C ALA A 141 -4.04 -4.70 11.08
N LEU A 142 -3.99 -3.45 10.61
CA LEU A 142 -3.96 -2.24 11.44
C LEU A 142 -5.24 -2.10 12.28
N GLY A 143 -6.39 -2.40 11.71
CA GLY A 143 -7.68 -2.41 12.41
C GLY A 143 -7.72 -3.45 13.52
N ALA A 144 -7.18 -4.65 13.29
CA ALA A 144 -7.04 -5.67 14.33
C ALA A 144 -6.13 -5.21 15.48
N LEU A 145 -4.98 -4.58 15.18
CA LEU A 145 -4.11 -3.99 16.21
C LEU A 145 -4.85 -2.92 17.01
N LEU A 146 -5.55 -2.00 16.35
CA LEU A 146 -6.33 -0.96 17.02
C LEU A 146 -7.43 -1.56 17.91
N GLY A 147 -8.13 -2.59 17.43
CA GLY A 147 -9.14 -3.31 18.21
C GLY A 147 -8.58 -3.94 19.49
N ILE A 148 -7.38 -4.55 19.42
CA ILE A 148 -6.69 -5.09 20.60
C ILE A 148 -6.32 -3.98 21.59
N VAL A 149 -5.79 -2.84 21.08
CA VAL A 149 -5.45 -1.68 21.93
C VAL A 149 -6.70 -1.14 22.64
N MET A 150 -7.81 -0.97 21.90
CA MET A 150 -9.06 -0.41 22.44
C MET A 150 -9.73 -1.35 23.44
N SER A 151 -9.65 -2.68 23.23
CA SER A 151 -10.23 -3.68 24.17
C SER A 151 -9.48 -3.81 25.50
N GLY A 152 -8.45 -3.00 25.74
CA GLY A 152 -7.68 -3.05 27.00
C GLY A 152 -6.58 -4.11 27.04
N ARG A 153 -6.38 -4.84 25.96
CA ARG A 153 -5.39 -5.92 25.86
C ARG A 153 -4.05 -5.46 25.26
N PHE A 154 -3.69 -4.19 25.50
CA PHE A 154 -2.46 -3.60 24.96
C PHE A 154 -1.21 -4.43 25.28
N SER A 155 -1.10 -4.95 26.51
CA SER A 155 0.02 -5.81 26.94
C SER A 155 0.08 -7.18 26.23
N ALA A 156 -0.98 -7.60 25.55
CA ALA A 156 -0.99 -8.84 24.78
C ALA A 156 -0.32 -8.69 23.40
N ILE A 157 -0.06 -7.45 22.94
CA ILE A 157 0.59 -7.20 21.67
C ILE A 157 2.09 -7.44 21.83
N LYS A 158 2.60 -8.46 21.15
CA LYS A 158 4.05 -8.70 21.11
C LYS A 158 4.72 -7.61 20.25
N PRO A 159 5.92 -7.11 20.67
CA PRO A 159 6.66 -6.12 19.88
C PRO A 159 6.90 -6.56 18.44
N SER A 160 7.27 -7.84 18.22
CA SER A 160 7.46 -8.39 16.87
C SER A 160 6.20 -8.37 16.01
N GLY A 161 5.03 -8.60 16.62
CA GLY A 161 3.76 -8.54 15.90
C GLY A 161 3.41 -7.14 15.43
N PHE A 162 3.58 -6.13 16.30
CA PHE A 162 3.38 -4.73 15.93
C PHE A 162 4.34 -4.30 14.81
N GLU A 163 5.63 -4.60 14.97
CA GLU A 163 6.66 -4.25 13.99
C GLU A 163 6.44 -4.96 12.65
N SER A 164 5.96 -6.21 12.65
CA SER A 164 5.62 -6.93 11.42
C SER A 164 4.51 -6.24 10.63
N VAL A 165 3.45 -5.77 11.30
CA VAL A 165 2.38 -5.01 10.63
C VAL A 165 2.89 -3.66 10.13
N ALA A 166 3.75 -2.98 10.88
CA ALA A 166 4.35 -1.72 10.44
C ALA A 166 5.27 -1.93 9.21
N MET A 167 6.09 -3.00 9.20
CA MET A 167 6.93 -3.36 8.06
C MET A 167 6.09 -3.64 6.80
N TYR A 168 4.99 -4.39 6.96
CA TYR A 168 4.07 -4.66 5.86
C TYR A 168 3.47 -3.36 5.30
N TRP A 169 3.03 -2.42 6.17
CA TRP A 169 2.47 -1.15 5.73
C TRP A 169 3.47 -0.32 4.95
N HIS A 170 4.70 -0.18 5.45
CA HIS A 170 5.77 0.54 4.74
C HIS A 170 6.13 -0.11 3.40
N PHE A 171 6.09 -1.45 3.32
CA PHE A 171 6.28 -2.16 2.06
C PHE A 171 5.20 -1.79 1.04
N VAL A 172 3.92 -1.79 1.44
CA VAL A 172 2.81 -1.40 0.57
C VAL A 172 2.99 0.04 0.07
N ASP A 173 3.38 0.98 0.94
CA ASP A 173 3.67 2.36 0.55
C ASP A 173 4.83 2.46 -0.45
N ALA A 174 5.90 1.69 -0.23
CA ALA A 174 7.05 1.66 -1.16
C ALA A 174 6.68 1.11 -2.54
N VAL A 175 5.86 0.08 -2.59
CA VAL A 175 5.31 -0.46 -3.85
C VAL A 175 4.48 0.61 -4.57
N TRP A 176 3.67 1.40 -3.83
CA TRP A 176 2.89 2.48 -4.44
C TRP A 176 3.76 3.56 -5.06
N VAL A 177 4.90 3.92 -4.46
CA VAL A 177 5.85 4.88 -5.07
C VAL A 177 6.28 4.40 -6.45
N VAL A 178 6.62 3.12 -6.60
CA VAL A 178 7.01 2.53 -7.89
C VAL A 178 5.85 2.55 -8.87
N ILE A 179 4.66 2.10 -8.45
CA ILE A 179 3.46 2.08 -9.28
C ILE A 179 3.10 3.50 -9.74
N PHE A 180 3.06 4.46 -8.81
CA PHE A 180 2.72 5.84 -9.14
C PHE A 180 3.71 6.45 -10.14
N THR A 181 4.99 6.18 -9.98
CA THR A 181 6.03 6.64 -10.91
C THR A 181 5.84 6.04 -12.30
N VAL A 182 5.63 4.74 -12.40
CA VAL A 182 5.56 4.04 -13.69
C VAL A 182 4.22 4.27 -14.40
N VAL A 183 3.12 4.34 -13.66
CA VAL A 183 1.77 4.42 -14.24
C VAL A 183 1.35 5.86 -14.51
N TYR A 184 1.70 6.80 -13.62
CA TYR A 184 1.19 8.17 -13.68
C TYR A 184 2.25 9.20 -14.10
N LEU A 185 3.51 9.07 -13.67
CA LEU A 185 4.54 10.06 -14.00
C LEU A 185 5.25 9.75 -15.31
N TRP A 186 5.58 8.51 -15.58
CA TRP A 186 6.28 8.15 -16.82
C TRP A 186 5.53 8.59 -18.08
N PRO A 187 4.19 8.37 -18.24
CA PRO A 187 3.46 8.82 -19.42
C PRO A 187 3.44 10.34 -19.62
N LEU A 188 3.81 11.14 -18.61
CA LEU A 188 3.94 12.61 -18.71
C LEU A 188 5.32 13.05 -19.18
N LEU A 189 6.32 12.15 -19.11
CA LEU A 189 7.72 12.44 -19.41
C LEU A 189 8.16 11.83 -20.75
N ALA A 190 7.38 10.90 -21.30
CA ALA A 190 7.61 10.23 -22.59
C ALA A 190 6.84 10.89 -23.71
#